data_453b1057aa5ea04fa92f77edc71b34c4
#
_entry.id   453b1057aa5ea04fa92f77edc71b34c4
#
_cell.length_a   1.000
_cell.length_b   1.000
_cell.length_c   1.000
_cell.angle_alpha   90.00
_cell.angle_beta   90.00
_cell.angle_gamma   90.00
#
_symmetry.space_group_name_H-M   'P 1'
#
loop_
_entity.id
_entity.type
_entity.pdbx_description
1 polymer ?
#
loop_
_entity_poly.entity_id
_entity_poly.type
_entity_poly.pdbx_seq_one_letter_code
_entity_poly.pdbx_strand_id
1 'polypeptide(L)'
;LYKGQIDAAIISSIESIKPKYHNLDLGICANKRVLSVLVEKKTANQKDSSSASSNALASVLKQKGRVIIGDRALKLYLENKNHFIDLCELWYERTHLPFVFARFSCTKHKTLYKKILLPFAKSKIKIPNYILESYAQTREVSKKDIRFYLEKVIYYKLERKEKKALAKFTKAVRFQNKFKT
;
A
#
# COMPACT_ATOMS: atom_id res chain seq x y z
N LEU A 1 -8.12 4.70 -15.66
CA LEU A 1 -6.89 5.46 -15.78
C LEU A 1 -6.03 4.95 -16.95
N TYR A 2 -5.71 3.66 -16.97
CA TYR A 2 -4.90 3.07 -18.04
C TYR A 2 -5.60 3.10 -19.43
N LYS A 3 -6.89 2.81 -19.46
CA LYS A 3 -7.72 2.81 -20.69
C LYS A 3 -8.39 4.17 -20.96
N GLY A 4 -8.08 5.22 -20.23
CA GLY A 4 -8.69 6.55 -20.40
C GLY A 4 -10.14 6.69 -19.91
N GLN A 5 -10.71 5.66 -19.30
CA GLN A 5 -12.11 5.67 -18.82
C GLN A 5 -12.30 6.51 -17.55
N ILE A 6 -11.24 6.74 -16.79
CA ILE A 6 -11.23 7.59 -15.59
C ILE A 6 -9.97 8.45 -15.62
N ASP A 7 -10.04 9.65 -15.05
CA ASP A 7 -8.94 10.61 -15.06
C ASP A 7 -8.03 10.49 -13.83
N ALA A 8 -8.49 9.89 -12.76
CA ALA A 8 -7.71 9.75 -11.53
C ALA A 8 -8.06 8.47 -10.77
N ALA A 9 -7.08 7.93 -10.05
CA ALA A 9 -7.24 6.78 -9.16
C ALA A 9 -6.10 6.70 -8.15
N ILE A 10 -6.32 5.91 -7.09
CA ILE A 10 -5.24 5.41 -6.24
C ILE A 10 -4.64 4.19 -6.94
N ILE A 11 -3.38 4.30 -7.37
CA ILE A 11 -2.67 3.22 -8.07
C ILE A 11 -1.42 2.81 -7.31
N SER A 12 -0.94 1.61 -7.60
CA SER A 12 0.31 1.07 -7.05
C SER A 12 1.45 2.10 -7.13
N SER A 13 2.19 2.29 -6.05
CA SER A 13 3.25 3.30 -5.98
C SER A 13 4.32 3.10 -7.05
N ILE A 14 4.64 1.84 -7.40
CA ILE A 14 5.61 1.55 -8.46
C ILE A 14 5.06 1.85 -9.87
N GLU A 15 3.76 1.76 -10.07
CA GLU A 15 3.12 2.20 -11.32
C GLU A 15 3.08 3.72 -11.41
N SER A 16 2.82 4.39 -10.28
CA SER A 16 2.65 5.85 -10.20
C SER A 16 3.88 6.66 -10.61
N ILE A 17 5.07 6.05 -10.64
CA ILE A 17 6.32 6.74 -11.03
C ILE A 17 6.47 6.90 -12.55
N LYS A 18 5.60 6.32 -13.36
CA LYS A 18 5.65 6.47 -14.82
C LYS A 18 5.34 7.93 -15.21
N PRO A 19 6.06 8.48 -16.23
CA PRO A 19 5.95 9.91 -16.59
C PRO A 19 4.55 10.39 -16.96
N LYS A 20 3.68 9.47 -17.42
CA LYS A 20 2.30 9.80 -17.83
C LYS A 20 1.37 10.20 -16.67
N TYR A 21 1.79 10.01 -15.42
CA TYR A 21 0.97 10.31 -14.25
C TYR A 21 1.42 11.57 -13.53
N HIS A 22 0.44 12.41 -13.19
CA HIS A 22 0.60 13.48 -12.22
C HIS A 22 0.19 12.97 -10.84
N ASN A 23 1.12 13.01 -9.90
CA ASN A 23 0.92 12.46 -8.57
C ASN A 23 0.59 13.55 -7.55
N LEU A 24 -0.32 13.25 -6.63
CA LEU A 24 -0.59 14.08 -5.46
C LEU A 24 0.06 13.51 -4.20
N ASP A 25 0.14 14.34 -3.15
CA ASP A 25 0.72 13.95 -1.86
C ASP A 25 -0.32 13.21 -0.99
N LEU A 26 -1.04 12.30 -1.63
CA LEU A 26 -2.06 11.43 -1.04
C LEU A 26 -1.85 9.99 -1.55
N GLY A 27 -2.05 9.02 -0.67
CA GLY A 27 -1.87 7.61 -1.02
C GLY A 27 -2.21 6.69 0.14
N ILE A 28 -1.75 5.46 0.09
CA ILE A 28 -1.83 4.49 1.17
C ILE A 28 -0.42 4.23 1.68
N CYS A 29 -0.18 4.62 2.92
CA CYS A 29 1.10 4.50 3.59
C CYS A 29 0.96 3.73 4.89
N ALA A 30 2.04 3.08 5.34
CA ALA A 30 2.15 2.52 6.68
C ALA A 30 3.53 2.76 7.25
N ASN A 31 3.61 2.85 8.58
CA ASN A 31 4.86 3.00 9.31
C ASN A 31 5.04 1.82 10.25
N LYS A 32 6.24 1.25 10.30
CA LYS A 32 6.64 0.06 11.04
C LYS A 32 6.01 -1.23 10.53
N ARG A 33 4.69 -1.35 10.44
CA ARG A 33 3.97 -2.55 9.95
C ARG A 33 2.68 -2.17 9.23
N VAL A 34 2.16 -3.07 8.39
CA VAL A 34 0.94 -2.83 7.60
C VAL A 34 -0.16 -3.86 7.84
N LEU A 35 0.16 -5.05 8.33
CA LEU A 35 -0.72 -6.18 8.62
C LEU A 35 -1.45 -6.78 7.41
N SER A 36 -1.46 -6.10 6.28
CA SER A 36 -2.24 -6.46 5.09
C SER A 36 -1.41 -6.59 3.82
N VAL A 37 -0.08 -6.65 3.94
CA VAL A 37 0.85 -6.93 2.84
C VAL A 37 1.92 -7.88 3.35
N LEU A 38 1.73 -9.15 3.04
CA LEU A 38 2.40 -10.27 3.69
C LEU A 38 3.11 -11.17 2.68
N VAL A 39 4.14 -11.87 3.15
CA VAL A 39 4.66 -13.06 2.49
C VAL A 39 4.41 -14.26 3.41
N GLU A 40 3.74 -15.27 2.88
CA GLU A 40 3.51 -16.53 3.57
C GLU A 40 4.78 -17.38 3.56
N LYS A 41 5.25 -17.75 4.76
CA LYS A 41 6.47 -18.54 4.93
C LYS A 41 6.30 -19.97 4.44
N LYS A 42 7.39 -20.57 3.98
CA LYS A 42 7.44 -21.99 3.56
C LYS A 42 6.48 -22.37 2.42
N THR A 43 6.11 -21.40 1.58
CA THR A 43 5.29 -21.61 0.39
C THR A 43 6.10 -21.36 -0.88
N ALA A 44 5.61 -21.88 -2.02
CA ALA A 44 6.17 -21.56 -3.33
C ALA A 44 6.09 -20.06 -3.63
N ASN A 45 7.05 -19.55 -4.40
CA ASN A 45 7.04 -18.14 -4.80
C ASN A 45 5.83 -17.84 -5.69
N GLN A 46 4.92 -17.02 -5.22
CA GLN A 46 3.74 -16.60 -5.97
C GLN A 46 3.52 -15.11 -5.79
N LYS A 47 3.38 -14.41 -6.91
CA LYS A 47 3.04 -12.98 -6.93
C LYS A 47 1.53 -12.80 -6.77
N ASP A 48 1.13 -11.73 -6.10
CA ASP A 48 -0.26 -11.27 -6.10
C ASP A 48 -0.53 -10.44 -7.35
N SER A 49 -1.55 -10.80 -8.13
CA SER A 49 -1.89 -10.10 -9.39
C SER A 49 -2.39 -8.67 -9.17
N SER A 50 -2.87 -8.35 -7.97
CA SER A 50 -3.50 -7.07 -7.65
C SER A 50 -2.52 -6.00 -7.18
N SER A 51 -1.25 -6.34 -6.89
CA SER A 51 -0.30 -5.36 -6.35
C SER A 51 1.12 -5.45 -6.90
N ALA A 52 1.41 -4.60 -7.86
CA ALA A 52 2.76 -4.44 -8.38
C ALA A 52 3.76 -3.94 -7.31
N SER A 53 3.36 -3.03 -6.41
CA SER A 53 4.23 -2.53 -5.34
C SER A 53 4.59 -3.60 -4.32
N SER A 54 3.63 -4.43 -3.91
CA SER A 54 3.87 -5.49 -2.92
C SER A 54 4.79 -6.57 -3.47
N ASN A 55 4.59 -6.97 -4.72
CA ASN A 55 5.48 -7.92 -5.41
C ASN A 55 6.90 -7.36 -5.58
N ALA A 56 7.03 -6.09 -5.97
CA ALA A 56 8.32 -5.43 -6.08
C ALA A 56 9.00 -5.29 -4.70
N LEU A 57 8.24 -5.00 -3.64
CA LEU A 57 8.77 -4.92 -2.28
C LEU A 57 9.29 -6.28 -1.79
N ALA A 58 8.53 -7.36 -1.99
CA ALA A 58 8.98 -8.71 -1.67
C ALA A 58 10.30 -9.06 -2.39
N SER A 59 10.40 -8.70 -3.67
CA SER A 59 11.63 -8.88 -4.46
C SER A 59 12.80 -8.05 -3.91
N VAL A 60 12.61 -6.75 -3.64
CA VAL A 60 13.63 -5.85 -3.06
C VAL A 60 14.12 -6.36 -1.70
N LEU A 61 13.22 -6.89 -0.90
CA LEU A 61 13.53 -7.48 0.40
C LEU A 61 14.05 -8.91 0.31
N LYS A 62 14.14 -9.49 -0.89
CA LYS A 62 14.59 -10.87 -1.16
C LYS A 62 13.75 -11.90 -0.40
N GLN A 63 12.45 -11.64 -0.24
CA GLN A 63 11.54 -12.58 0.41
C GLN A 63 11.02 -13.60 -0.59
N LYS A 64 11.00 -14.88 -0.18
CA LYS A 64 10.46 -15.99 -0.94
C LYS A 64 9.17 -16.48 -0.27
N GLY A 65 8.17 -16.83 -1.08
CA GLY A 65 6.86 -17.31 -0.63
C GLY A 65 5.72 -16.63 -1.40
N ARG A 66 4.49 -16.95 -1.02
CA ARG A 66 3.29 -16.37 -1.61
C ARG A 66 3.03 -14.97 -1.06
N VAL A 67 2.96 -13.98 -1.94
CA VAL A 67 2.55 -12.61 -1.58
C VAL A 67 1.04 -12.59 -1.44
N ILE A 68 0.53 -12.04 -0.35
CA ILE A 68 -0.90 -11.90 -0.07
C ILE A 68 -1.15 -10.46 0.37
N ILE A 69 -2.22 -9.83 -0.14
CA ILE A 69 -2.54 -8.44 0.16
C ILE A 69 -4.00 -8.22 0.57
N GLY A 70 -4.27 -7.03 1.11
CA GLY A 70 -5.61 -6.53 1.40
C GLY A 70 -6.33 -7.27 2.52
N ASP A 71 -7.65 -7.34 2.44
CA ASP A 71 -8.51 -7.89 3.49
C ASP A 71 -8.18 -9.34 3.82
N ARG A 72 -7.87 -10.13 2.80
CA ARG A 72 -7.44 -11.52 2.97
C ARG A 72 -6.16 -11.62 3.80
N ALA A 73 -5.17 -10.77 3.51
CA ALA A 73 -3.92 -10.75 4.27
C ALA A 73 -4.18 -10.31 5.72
N LEU A 74 -5.00 -9.27 5.93
CA LEU A 74 -5.36 -8.78 7.25
C LEU A 74 -6.00 -9.89 8.09
N LYS A 75 -7.01 -10.60 7.55
CA LYS A 75 -7.67 -11.73 8.22
C LYS A 75 -6.65 -12.79 8.64
N LEU A 76 -5.87 -13.30 7.69
CA LEU A 76 -4.86 -14.35 7.93
C LEU A 76 -3.81 -13.93 8.96
N TYR A 77 -3.38 -12.67 8.94
CA TYR A 77 -2.41 -12.15 9.91
C TYR A 77 -2.99 -12.11 11.32
N LEU A 78 -4.25 -11.71 11.48
CA LEU A 78 -4.93 -11.68 12.77
C LEU A 78 -5.14 -13.07 13.33
N GLU A 79 -5.40 -14.08 12.49
CA GLU A 79 -5.54 -15.48 12.87
C GLU A 79 -4.20 -16.08 13.32
N ASN A 80 -3.15 -15.88 12.55
CA ASN A 80 -1.83 -16.46 12.87
C ASN A 80 -0.64 -15.66 12.27
N LYS A 81 -0.26 -14.59 12.94
CA LYS A 81 0.86 -13.72 12.52
C LYS A 81 2.20 -14.45 12.30
N ASN A 82 2.46 -15.55 12.99
CA ASN A 82 3.75 -16.25 12.95
C ASN A 82 4.01 -16.94 11.61
N HIS A 83 2.97 -17.23 10.84
CA HIS A 83 3.08 -17.82 9.49
C HIS A 83 3.49 -16.82 8.42
N PHE A 84 3.49 -15.53 8.73
CA PHE A 84 3.69 -14.48 7.75
C PHE A 84 4.89 -13.59 8.08
N ILE A 85 5.39 -12.94 7.04
CA ILE A 85 6.33 -11.83 7.11
C ILE A 85 5.57 -10.58 6.68
N ASP A 86 5.44 -9.59 7.55
CA ASP A 86 4.92 -8.27 7.19
C ASP A 86 6.00 -7.51 6.41
N LEU A 87 5.73 -7.22 5.14
CA LEU A 87 6.72 -6.57 4.27
C LEU A 87 7.02 -5.14 4.67
N CYS A 88 6.08 -4.43 5.31
CA CYS A 88 6.32 -3.09 5.82
C CYS A 88 7.23 -3.11 7.05
N GLU A 89 7.04 -4.08 7.94
CA GLU A 89 7.88 -4.28 9.12
C GLU A 89 9.33 -4.55 8.70
N LEU A 90 9.54 -5.50 7.80
CA LEU A 90 10.87 -5.82 7.29
C LEU A 90 11.52 -4.65 6.53
N TRP A 91 10.73 -3.86 5.78
CA TRP A 91 11.20 -2.64 5.15
C TRP A 91 11.65 -1.62 6.19
N TYR A 92 10.85 -1.42 7.24
CA TYR A 92 11.16 -0.48 8.31
C TYR A 92 12.43 -0.89 9.08
N GLU A 93 12.60 -2.15 9.41
CA GLU A 93 13.82 -2.67 10.07
C GLU A 93 15.08 -2.34 9.26
N ARG A 94 15.03 -2.45 7.92
CA ARG A 94 16.18 -2.19 7.05
C ARG A 94 16.42 -0.73 6.73
N THR A 95 15.40 0.11 6.82
CA THR A 95 15.48 1.48 6.28
C THR A 95 15.14 2.58 7.26
N HIS A 96 14.46 2.26 8.35
CA HIS A 96 13.84 3.17 9.32
C HIS A 96 12.90 4.20 8.65
N LEU A 97 12.30 3.82 7.51
CA LEU A 97 11.37 4.65 6.75
C LEU A 97 10.01 3.98 6.63
N PRO A 98 8.91 4.76 6.55
CA PRO A 98 7.60 4.23 6.22
C PRO A 98 7.60 3.61 4.82
N PHE A 99 6.50 2.95 4.44
CA PHE A 99 6.32 2.46 3.08
C PHE A 99 5.09 3.06 2.43
N VAL A 100 5.21 3.36 1.12
CA VAL A 100 4.12 3.91 0.29
C VAL A 100 3.65 2.80 -0.64
N PHE A 101 2.47 2.25 -0.37
CA PHE A 101 1.90 1.14 -1.16
C PHE A 101 1.22 1.64 -2.43
N ALA A 102 0.50 2.74 -2.33
CA ALA A 102 -0.23 3.34 -3.43
C ALA A 102 -0.20 4.87 -3.36
N ARG A 103 -0.41 5.53 -4.51
CA ARG A 103 -0.51 6.99 -4.61
C ARG A 103 -1.73 7.40 -5.40
N PHE A 104 -2.32 8.53 -5.02
CA PHE A 104 -3.30 9.18 -5.86
C PHE A 104 -2.61 9.78 -7.08
N SER A 105 -3.02 9.31 -8.24
CA SER A 105 -2.42 9.66 -9.53
C SER A 105 -3.51 10.04 -10.53
N CYS A 106 -3.26 11.04 -11.35
CA CYS A 106 -4.17 11.46 -12.40
C CYS A 106 -3.44 11.65 -13.73
N THR A 107 -4.16 11.53 -14.83
CA THR A 107 -3.68 11.81 -16.18
C THR A 107 -4.06 13.21 -16.64
N LYS A 108 -5.13 13.77 -16.05
CA LYS A 108 -5.67 15.10 -16.35
C LYS A 108 -6.11 15.79 -15.06
N HIS A 109 -6.42 17.07 -15.13
CA HIS A 109 -7.08 17.86 -14.07
C HIS A 109 -6.37 17.85 -12.70
N LYS A 110 -5.03 17.80 -12.67
CA LYS A 110 -4.22 17.77 -11.44
C LYS A 110 -4.61 18.83 -10.42
N THR A 111 -4.81 20.08 -10.87
CA THR A 111 -5.16 21.22 -10.00
C THR A 111 -6.52 21.02 -9.35
N LEU A 112 -7.52 20.54 -10.10
CA LEU A 112 -8.85 20.22 -9.59
C LEU A 112 -8.77 19.15 -8.49
N TYR A 113 -8.11 18.02 -8.79
CA TYR A 113 -7.96 16.95 -7.79
C TYR A 113 -7.19 17.39 -6.55
N LYS A 114 -6.16 18.24 -6.72
CA LYS A 114 -5.46 18.81 -5.56
C LYS A 114 -6.41 19.62 -4.68
N LYS A 115 -7.29 20.44 -5.26
CA LYS A 115 -8.28 21.26 -4.53
C LYS A 115 -9.30 20.38 -3.80
N ILE A 116 -9.86 19.36 -4.48
CA ILE A 116 -10.86 18.45 -3.91
C ILE A 116 -10.30 17.61 -2.77
N LEU A 117 -9.06 17.11 -2.91
CA LEU A 117 -8.47 16.18 -1.96
C LEU A 117 -7.76 16.84 -0.78
N LEU A 118 -7.48 18.15 -0.86
CA LEU A 118 -6.83 18.88 0.22
C LEU A 118 -7.63 18.84 1.55
N PRO A 119 -8.96 19.03 1.57
CA PRO A 119 -9.77 18.88 2.77
C PRO A 119 -9.70 17.46 3.34
N PHE A 120 -9.80 16.42 2.48
CA PHE A 120 -9.68 15.02 2.89
C PHE A 120 -8.33 14.72 3.55
N ALA A 121 -7.22 15.20 2.96
CA ALA A 121 -5.88 14.99 3.51
C ALA A 121 -5.66 15.67 4.88
N LYS A 122 -6.46 16.69 5.20
CA LYS A 122 -6.41 17.45 6.47
C LYS A 122 -7.43 16.94 7.50
N SER A 123 -8.48 16.27 7.06
CA SER A 123 -9.55 15.83 7.95
C SER A 123 -9.20 14.53 8.68
N LYS A 124 -9.74 14.39 9.87
CA LYS A 124 -9.73 13.12 10.59
C LYS A 124 -10.81 12.22 9.99
N ILE A 125 -10.42 11.07 9.49
CA ILE A 125 -11.35 10.13 8.88
C ILE A 125 -12.27 9.57 9.97
N LYS A 126 -13.57 9.73 9.78
CA LYS A 126 -14.61 9.10 10.59
C LYS A 126 -15.32 8.06 9.71
N ILE A 127 -15.23 6.80 10.07
CA ILE A 127 -15.87 5.73 9.32
C ILE A 127 -17.24 5.46 9.93
N PRO A 128 -18.35 5.60 9.19
CA PRO A 128 -19.70 5.31 9.68
C PRO A 128 -19.82 3.85 10.13
N ASN A 129 -20.59 3.62 11.20
CA ASN A 129 -20.72 2.28 11.77
C ASN A 129 -21.33 1.27 10.79
N TYR A 130 -22.29 1.66 9.97
CA TYR A 130 -22.90 0.77 8.98
C TYR A 130 -21.87 0.26 7.94
N ILE A 131 -20.89 1.08 7.57
CA ILE A 131 -19.79 0.66 6.68
C ILE A 131 -18.93 -0.38 7.40
N LEU A 132 -18.56 -0.14 8.67
CA LEU A 132 -17.77 -1.09 9.46
C LEU A 132 -18.52 -2.41 9.65
N GLU A 133 -19.83 -2.36 9.83
CA GLU A 133 -20.69 -3.56 9.97
C GLU A 133 -20.73 -4.39 8.70
N SER A 134 -21.01 -3.73 7.57
CA SER A 134 -21.03 -4.39 6.27
C SER A 134 -19.68 -5.04 5.93
N TYR A 135 -18.57 -4.33 6.18
CA TYR A 135 -17.23 -4.87 5.95
C TYR A 135 -16.88 -6.02 6.91
N ALA A 136 -17.24 -5.91 8.18
CA ALA A 136 -17.00 -6.97 9.16
C ALA A 136 -17.68 -8.28 8.76
N GLN A 137 -18.94 -8.20 8.34
CA GLN A 137 -19.70 -9.37 7.89
C GLN A 137 -19.12 -9.99 6.61
N THR A 138 -18.79 -9.17 5.61
CA THR A 138 -18.34 -9.65 4.30
C THR A 138 -16.88 -10.12 4.29
N ARG A 139 -16.05 -9.65 5.21
CA ARG A 139 -14.60 -9.95 5.25
C ARG A 139 -14.20 -10.84 6.42
N GLU A 140 -15.16 -11.19 7.30
CA GLU A 140 -14.90 -12.02 8.49
C GLU A 140 -13.78 -11.46 9.38
N VAL A 141 -13.74 -10.13 9.51
CA VAL A 141 -12.81 -9.40 10.37
C VAL A 141 -13.63 -8.53 11.32
N SER A 142 -13.24 -8.46 12.60
CA SER A 142 -14.03 -7.69 13.58
C SER A 142 -14.07 -6.20 13.25
N LYS A 143 -15.18 -5.52 13.58
CA LYS A 143 -15.29 -4.05 13.43
C LYS A 143 -14.17 -3.31 14.15
N LYS A 144 -13.72 -3.82 15.28
CA LYS A 144 -12.63 -3.26 16.08
C LYS A 144 -11.31 -3.32 15.29
N ASP A 145 -11.01 -4.46 14.67
CA ASP A 145 -9.76 -4.65 13.91
C ASP A 145 -9.75 -3.84 12.61
N ILE A 146 -10.90 -3.77 11.91
CA ILE A 146 -11.06 -2.92 10.73
C ILE A 146 -10.83 -1.45 11.10
N ARG A 147 -11.47 -0.96 12.16
CA ARG A 147 -11.28 0.41 12.63
C ARG A 147 -9.84 0.68 13.03
N PHE A 148 -9.23 -0.22 13.81
CA PHE A 148 -7.82 -0.12 14.19
C PHE A 148 -6.91 -0.06 12.96
N TYR A 149 -7.14 -0.94 11.97
CA TYR A 149 -6.38 -0.96 10.74
C TYR A 149 -6.46 0.37 9.98
N LEU A 150 -7.67 0.86 9.72
CA LEU A 150 -7.91 2.06 8.92
C LEU A 150 -7.52 3.37 9.63
N GLU A 151 -7.58 3.43 10.96
CA GLU A 151 -7.32 4.66 11.74
C GLU A 151 -5.92 4.71 12.36
N LYS A 152 -5.26 3.55 12.56
CA LYS A 152 -4.00 3.46 13.31
C LYS A 152 -2.85 2.80 12.57
N VAL A 153 -3.14 1.89 11.63
CA VAL A 153 -2.10 1.14 10.92
C VAL A 153 -1.74 1.83 9.61
N ILE A 154 -2.74 2.20 8.82
CA ILE A 154 -2.53 2.93 7.57
C ILE A 154 -2.83 4.42 7.74
N TYR A 155 -2.22 5.23 6.87
CA TYR A 155 -2.49 6.65 6.76
C TYR A 155 -2.31 7.11 5.31
N TYR A 156 -2.78 8.34 5.00
CA TYR A 156 -3.01 8.70 3.60
C TYR A 156 -2.14 9.85 3.10
N LYS A 157 -1.51 10.61 3.98
CA LYS A 157 -0.71 11.78 3.62
C LYS A 157 0.72 11.39 3.32
N LEU A 158 1.27 11.86 2.19
CA LEU A 158 2.68 11.73 1.86
C LEU A 158 3.43 13.00 2.23
N GLU A 159 4.25 12.92 3.26
CA GLU A 159 5.14 13.99 3.70
C GLU A 159 6.60 13.69 3.28
N ARG A 160 7.54 14.37 3.88
CA ARG A 160 8.97 14.26 3.55
C ARG A 160 9.51 12.84 3.72
N LYS A 161 9.08 12.13 4.77
CA LYS A 161 9.56 10.75 5.05
C LYS A 161 9.05 9.76 4.02
N GLU A 162 7.77 9.84 3.66
CA GLU A 162 7.13 8.99 2.64
C GLU A 162 7.73 9.22 1.26
N LYS A 163 7.99 10.48 0.89
CA LYS A 163 8.67 10.83 -0.37
C LYS A 163 10.09 10.27 -0.42
N LYS A 164 10.84 10.35 0.69
CA LYS A 164 12.18 9.74 0.82
C LYS A 164 12.12 8.21 0.71
N ALA A 165 11.14 7.60 1.37
CA ALA A 165 10.91 6.16 1.30
C ALA A 165 10.61 5.68 -0.12
N LEU A 166 9.69 6.37 -0.80
CA LEU A 166 9.34 6.07 -2.19
C LEU A 166 10.53 6.22 -3.14
N ALA A 167 11.33 7.27 -3.00
CA ALA A 167 12.54 7.46 -3.79
C ALA A 167 13.55 6.32 -3.57
N LYS A 168 13.78 5.92 -2.30
CA LYS A 168 14.66 4.79 -1.96
C LYS A 168 14.15 3.47 -2.55
N PHE A 169 12.84 3.21 -2.44
CA PHE A 169 12.21 2.02 -3.00
C PHE A 169 12.33 1.99 -4.53
N THR A 170 12.00 3.09 -5.21
CA THR A 170 12.13 3.21 -6.67
C THR A 170 13.56 2.94 -7.15
N LYS A 171 14.56 3.49 -6.45
CA LYS A 171 15.98 3.24 -6.75
C LYS A 171 16.32 1.75 -6.62
N ALA A 172 15.87 1.10 -5.56
CA ALA A 172 16.11 -0.33 -5.33
C ALA A 172 15.47 -1.21 -6.42
N VAL A 173 14.23 -0.90 -6.84
CA VAL A 173 13.55 -1.63 -7.94
C VAL A 173 14.28 -1.45 -9.26
N ARG A 174 14.69 -0.22 -9.59
CA ARG A 174 15.47 0.05 -10.82
C ARG A 174 16.80 -0.69 -10.85
N PHE A 175 17.48 -0.76 -9.72
CA PHE A 175 18.72 -1.51 -9.59
C PHE A 175 18.52 -3.00 -9.85
N GLN A 176 17.50 -3.61 -9.26
CA GLN A 176 17.20 -5.03 -9.50
C GLN A 176 16.87 -5.36 -10.97
N ASN A 177 16.17 -4.45 -11.66
CA ASN A 177 15.80 -4.68 -13.05
C ASN A 177 16.99 -4.60 -14.01
N LYS A 178 18.07 -3.85 -13.66
CA LYS A 178 19.29 -3.80 -14.45
C LYS A 178 20.11 -5.12 -14.46
N PHE A 179 19.89 -5.98 -13.49
CA PHE A 179 20.60 -7.26 -13.36
C PHE A 179 19.74 -8.48 -13.73
N LYS A 180 18.55 -8.25 -14.27
CA LYS A 180 17.66 -9.32 -14.77
C LYS A 180 17.64 -9.42 -16.30
N THR A 181 18.34 -8.51 -16.99
CA THR A 181 18.64 -8.59 -18.42
C THR A 181 20.01 -9.21 -18.61
#